data_48e8099e681cd87f09cda9969b0a93d3
#
_entry.id   48e8099e681cd87f09cda9969b0a93d3
#
_cell.length_a   1.000
_cell.length_b   1.000
_cell.length_c   1.000
_cell.angle_alpha   90.00
_cell.angle_beta   90.00
_cell.angle_gamma   90.00
#
_symmetry.space_group_name_H-M   'P 1'
#
loop_
_entity.id
_entity.type
_entity.pdbx_description
1 polymer ?
#
loop_
_entity_poly.entity_id
_entity_poly.type
_entity_poly.pdbx_seq_one_letter_code
_entity_poly.pdbx_strand_id
1 'polypeptide(L)'
;MATAIVLGVLTSLVFSFRSRHSSSFTLALALLPAAVTMVIMMVNGNVGAGLAVAGTFALVRFRSAQGTAREIVGLFLSMSIGLVCGMGYIYVAMLYFVIMAAFVLLLTLVKFGERNSSSRMLKITIPETLDYDGLFDDLFDKYTSYHELVRVRTTNMGTLYELSYLINLKSDSGTKA
;
A
#
# COMPACT_ATOMS: atom_id res chain seq x y z
N MET A 1 26.38 0.46 7.96
CA MET A 1 25.66 -0.82 7.82
C MET A 1 24.78 -1.13 9.00
N ALA A 2 25.34 -1.34 10.22
CA ALA A 2 24.52 -1.68 11.40
C ALA A 2 23.37 -0.68 11.65
N THR A 3 23.64 0.61 11.55
CA THR A 3 22.64 1.69 11.69
C THR A 3 21.51 1.59 10.66
N ALA A 4 21.82 1.25 9.42
CA ALA A 4 20.82 1.09 8.36
C ALA A 4 19.88 -0.11 8.63
N ILE A 5 20.43 -1.22 9.15
CA ILE A 5 19.63 -2.39 9.56
C ILE A 5 18.71 -2.03 10.71
N VAL A 6 19.23 -1.36 11.76
CA VAL A 6 18.42 -0.94 12.90
C VAL A 6 17.30 -0.01 12.47
N LEU A 7 17.60 1.02 11.68
CA LEU A 7 16.60 1.96 11.17
C LEU A 7 15.59 1.26 10.25
N GLY A 8 16.01 0.28 9.46
CA GLY A 8 15.14 -0.53 8.62
C GLY A 8 14.14 -1.35 9.43
N VAL A 9 14.60 -2.02 10.47
CA VAL A 9 13.73 -2.76 11.38
C VAL A 9 12.75 -1.83 12.09
N LEU A 10 13.22 -0.68 12.58
CA LEU A 10 12.35 0.31 13.23
C LEU A 10 11.30 0.87 12.25
N THR A 11 11.69 1.15 10.99
CA THR A 11 10.75 1.58 9.95
C THR A 11 9.69 0.51 9.69
N SER A 12 10.11 -0.75 9.61
CA SER A 12 9.21 -1.89 9.44
C SER A 12 8.20 -2.01 10.60
N LEU A 13 8.65 -1.81 11.84
CA LEU A 13 7.77 -1.81 13.02
C LEU A 13 6.75 -0.67 12.99
N VAL A 14 7.19 0.55 12.64
CA VAL A 14 6.30 1.72 12.53
C VAL A 14 5.21 1.49 11.48
N PHE A 15 5.56 0.94 10.32
CA PHE A 15 4.59 0.67 9.25
C PHE A 15 3.69 -0.53 9.55
N SER A 16 4.17 -1.52 10.31
CA SER A 16 3.37 -2.68 10.75
C SER A 16 2.36 -2.31 11.83
N PHE A 17 2.57 -1.18 12.51
CA PHE A 17 1.66 -0.70 13.54
C PHE A 17 0.29 -0.39 12.94
N ARG A 18 -0.75 -1.08 13.43
CA ARG A 18 -2.16 -0.90 13.06
C ARG A 18 -2.52 -1.21 11.58
N SER A 19 -1.68 -1.89 10.82
CA SER A 19 -2.01 -2.28 9.45
C SER A 19 -1.64 -3.75 9.22
N ARG A 20 -2.57 -4.52 8.62
CA ARG A 20 -2.31 -5.90 8.21
C ARG A 20 -1.57 -5.88 6.88
N HIS A 21 -0.25 -5.83 6.94
CA HIS A 21 0.59 -5.99 5.75
C HIS A 21 1.00 -7.44 5.55
N SER A 22 1.36 -7.78 4.29
CA SER A 22 1.99 -9.05 3.98
C SER A 22 3.34 -9.17 4.70
N SER A 23 3.64 -10.36 5.25
CA SER A 23 4.94 -10.65 5.87
C SER A 23 6.12 -10.34 4.93
N SER A 24 5.93 -10.56 3.64
CA SER A 24 6.92 -10.25 2.59
C SER A 24 7.22 -8.75 2.50
N PHE A 25 6.20 -7.89 2.64
CA PHE A 25 6.37 -6.44 2.63
C PHE A 25 7.15 -5.96 3.85
N THR A 26 6.82 -6.45 5.04
CA THR A 26 7.49 -6.12 6.29
C THR A 26 8.98 -6.48 6.24
N LEU A 27 9.31 -7.66 5.69
CA LEU A 27 10.68 -8.11 5.49
C LEU A 27 11.43 -7.22 4.48
N ALA A 28 10.79 -6.90 3.35
CA ALA A 28 11.37 -6.01 2.35
C ALA A 28 11.70 -4.63 2.95
N LEU A 29 10.79 -4.06 3.73
CA LEU A 29 10.96 -2.76 4.38
C LEU A 29 12.15 -2.75 5.35
N ALA A 30 12.38 -3.85 6.07
CA ALA A 30 13.47 -4.00 7.01
C ALA A 30 14.84 -4.14 6.30
N LEU A 31 14.91 -4.88 5.20
CA LEU A 31 16.17 -5.18 4.51
C LEU A 31 16.58 -4.12 3.47
N LEU A 32 15.62 -3.40 2.92
CA LEU A 32 15.86 -2.44 1.84
C LEU A 32 16.87 -1.35 2.19
N PRO A 33 16.86 -0.72 3.40
CA PRO A 33 17.86 0.28 3.75
C PRO A 33 19.29 -0.29 3.77
N ALA A 34 19.45 -1.50 4.25
CA ALA A 34 20.77 -2.16 4.30
C ALA A 34 21.28 -2.43 2.88
N ALA A 35 20.44 -2.94 1.99
CA ALA A 35 20.80 -3.19 0.59
C ALA A 35 21.18 -1.89 -0.13
N VAL A 36 20.38 -0.85 0.01
CA VAL A 36 20.66 0.46 -0.61
C VAL A 36 21.93 1.08 -0.03
N THR A 37 22.14 1.00 1.28
CA THR A 37 23.37 1.48 1.94
C THR A 37 24.60 0.81 1.36
N MET A 38 24.58 -0.51 1.16
CA MET A 38 25.69 -1.26 0.59
C MET A 38 26.01 -0.78 -0.83
N VAL A 39 24.98 -0.63 -1.67
CA VAL A 39 25.13 -0.16 -3.05
C VAL A 39 25.76 1.24 -3.07
N ILE A 40 25.23 2.16 -2.24
CA ILE A 40 25.75 3.54 -2.20
C ILE A 40 27.20 3.59 -1.70
N MET A 41 27.56 2.78 -0.71
CA MET A 41 28.95 2.69 -0.24
C MET A 41 29.91 2.22 -1.33
N MET A 42 29.48 1.32 -2.22
CA MET A 42 30.29 0.84 -3.33
C MET A 42 30.42 1.86 -4.47
N VAL A 43 29.38 2.70 -4.64
CA VAL A 43 29.32 3.72 -5.69
C VAL A 43 30.03 5.01 -5.28
N ASN A 44 30.15 5.24 -3.97
CA ASN A 44 30.65 6.50 -3.41
C ASN A 44 32.04 6.84 -3.96
N GLY A 45 32.13 7.98 -4.65
CA GLY A 45 33.37 8.45 -5.31
C GLY A 45 33.56 7.97 -6.75
N ASN A 46 32.72 7.08 -7.29
CA ASN A 46 32.82 6.59 -8.66
C ASN A 46 31.56 6.87 -9.48
N VAL A 47 31.60 7.89 -10.30
CA VAL A 47 30.45 8.33 -11.12
C VAL A 47 30.02 7.25 -12.12
N GLY A 48 30.98 6.52 -12.68
CA GLY A 48 30.70 5.43 -13.63
C GLY A 48 29.92 4.28 -12.99
N ALA A 49 30.34 3.87 -11.79
CA ALA A 49 29.61 2.86 -11.00
C ALA A 49 28.21 3.36 -10.63
N GLY A 50 28.05 4.66 -10.30
CA GLY A 50 26.77 5.27 -10.04
C GLY A 50 25.81 5.18 -11.21
N LEU A 51 26.28 5.47 -12.41
CA LEU A 51 25.47 5.36 -13.63
C LEU A 51 25.09 3.91 -13.94
N ALA A 52 26.00 2.96 -13.77
CA ALA A 52 25.74 1.54 -13.99
C ALA A 52 24.67 1.00 -13.02
N VAL A 53 24.74 1.39 -11.73
CA VAL A 53 23.74 1.04 -10.73
C VAL A 53 22.40 1.66 -11.06
N ALA A 54 22.34 2.95 -11.41
CA ALA A 54 21.11 3.63 -11.81
C ALA A 54 20.47 2.96 -13.03
N GLY A 55 21.25 2.59 -14.03
CA GLY A 55 20.79 1.84 -15.19
C GLY A 55 20.22 0.46 -14.82
N THR A 56 20.88 -0.25 -13.93
CA THR A 56 20.42 -1.57 -13.45
C THR A 56 19.09 -1.45 -12.68
N PHE A 57 18.95 -0.46 -11.80
CA PHE A 57 17.68 -0.20 -11.10
C PHE A 57 16.55 0.21 -12.04
N ALA A 58 16.84 0.94 -13.13
CA ALA A 58 15.85 1.28 -14.14
C ALA A 58 15.35 0.04 -14.91
N LEU A 59 16.20 -0.97 -15.08
CA LEU A 59 15.84 -2.25 -15.70
C LEU A 59 15.08 -3.17 -14.76
N VAL A 60 15.33 -3.09 -13.46
CA VAL A 60 14.51 -3.75 -12.43
C VAL A 60 13.17 -3.02 -12.37
N ARG A 61 12.38 -3.23 -13.40
CA ARG A 61 10.99 -2.81 -13.38
C ARG A 61 10.35 -3.46 -12.17
N PHE A 62 10.01 -2.66 -11.16
CA PHE A 62 9.10 -3.06 -10.10
C PHE A 62 7.75 -3.39 -10.74
N ARG A 63 7.70 -4.53 -11.39
CA ARG A 63 6.48 -5.16 -11.89
C ARG A 63 5.75 -5.72 -10.67
N SER A 64 5.77 -4.90 -9.61
CA SER A 64 5.15 -5.28 -8.39
C SER A 64 3.66 -5.27 -8.60
N ALA A 65 3.13 -6.36 -8.17
CA ALA A 65 1.81 -6.43 -7.62
C ALA A 65 1.32 -5.04 -7.20
N GLN A 66 0.10 -4.76 -7.50
CA GLN A 66 -0.63 -3.55 -7.13
C GLN A 66 -0.55 -3.35 -5.61
N GLY A 67 0.59 -2.83 -5.14
CA GLY A 67 0.78 -2.45 -3.76
C GLY A 67 -0.11 -1.24 -3.44
N THR A 68 -0.56 -1.16 -2.23
CA THR A 68 -1.30 0.02 -1.77
C THR A 68 -0.39 1.24 -1.83
N ALA A 69 -0.95 2.44 -2.03
CA ALA A 69 -0.19 3.69 -2.03
C ALA A 69 0.68 3.83 -0.76
N ARG A 70 0.19 3.34 0.37
CA ARG A 70 0.91 3.32 1.64
C ARG A 70 2.17 2.44 1.60
N GLU A 71 2.10 1.29 0.94
CA GLU A 71 3.26 0.40 0.77
C GLU A 71 4.34 1.04 -0.10
N ILE A 72 3.94 1.72 -1.17
CA ILE A 72 4.85 2.45 -2.05
C ILE A 72 5.59 3.53 -1.26
N VAL A 73 4.87 4.34 -0.47
CA VAL A 73 5.47 5.38 0.39
C VAL A 73 6.44 4.75 1.39
N GLY A 74 6.10 3.62 2.01
CA GLY A 74 6.99 2.91 2.93
C GLY A 74 8.30 2.48 2.29
N LEU A 75 8.25 1.93 1.07
CA LEU A 75 9.45 1.55 0.32
C LEU A 75 10.34 2.75 0.00
N PHE A 76 9.76 3.86 -0.48
CA PHE A 76 10.52 5.07 -0.76
C PHE A 76 11.19 5.64 0.49
N LEU A 77 10.51 5.64 1.62
CA LEU A 77 11.03 6.11 2.89
C LEU A 77 12.20 5.24 3.36
N SER A 78 12.06 3.93 3.22
CA SER A 78 13.09 2.94 3.53
C SER A 78 14.33 3.12 2.63
N MET A 79 14.14 3.32 1.33
CA MET A 79 15.21 3.63 0.38
C MET A 79 15.95 4.93 0.75
N SER A 80 15.22 5.99 1.11
CA SER A 80 15.80 7.29 1.47
C SER A 80 16.70 7.18 2.71
N ILE A 81 16.29 6.40 3.71
CA ILE A 81 17.13 6.10 4.89
C ILE A 81 18.42 5.40 4.46
N GLY A 82 18.31 4.40 3.59
CA GLY A 82 19.47 3.67 3.06
C GLY A 82 20.46 4.57 2.30
N LEU A 83 19.94 5.49 1.48
CA LEU A 83 20.75 6.47 0.74
C LEU A 83 21.57 7.35 1.71
N VAL A 84 20.91 7.95 2.69
CA VAL A 84 21.54 8.86 3.65
C VAL A 84 22.58 8.13 4.50
N CYS A 85 22.27 6.90 4.94
CA CYS A 85 23.22 6.04 5.66
C CYS A 85 24.43 5.67 4.80
N GLY A 86 24.21 5.39 3.52
CA GLY A 86 25.27 5.04 2.56
C GLY A 86 26.24 6.18 2.28
N MET A 87 25.76 7.42 2.31
CA MET A 87 26.58 8.63 2.22
C MET A 87 27.35 8.95 3.50
N GLY A 88 27.13 8.22 4.59
CA GLY A 88 27.81 8.42 5.86
C GLY A 88 27.12 9.42 6.80
N TYR A 89 25.99 10.03 6.41
CA TYR A 89 25.28 11.01 7.23
C TYR A 89 24.35 10.36 8.25
N ILE A 90 24.91 9.61 9.20
CA ILE A 90 24.15 8.81 10.17
C ILE A 90 23.21 9.65 11.01
N TYR A 91 23.66 10.81 11.51
CA TYR A 91 22.83 11.72 12.31
C TYR A 91 21.62 12.25 11.53
N VAL A 92 21.82 12.59 10.24
CA VAL A 92 20.74 13.04 9.36
C VAL A 92 19.75 11.91 9.11
N ALA A 93 20.22 10.68 8.95
CA ALA A 93 19.35 9.51 8.79
C ALA A 93 18.48 9.28 10.03
N MET A 94 19.06 9.41 11.22
CA MET A 94 18.31 9.28 12.48
C MET A 94 17.26 10.39 12.62
N LEU A 95 17.63 11.64 12.37
CA LEU A 95 16.72 12.77 12.44
C LEU A 95 15.56 12.61 11.44
N TYR A 96 15.89 12.25 10.20
CA TYR A 96 14.93 12.00 9.15
C TYR A 96 13.94 10.88 9.55
N PHE A 97 14.47 9.76 10.07
CA PHE A 97 13.63 8.65 10.56
C PHE A 97 12.67 9.12 11.65
N VAL A 98 13.13 9.86 12.66
CA VAL A 98 12.29 10.33 13.78
C VAL A 98 11.17 11.22 13.27
N ILE A 99 11.47 12.18 12.40
CA ILE A 99 10.48 13.10 11.83
C ILE A 99 9.43 12.33 11.03
N MET A 100 9.87 11.43 10.15
CA MET A 100 8.96 10.69 9.29
C MET A 100 8.15 9.64 10.06
N ALA A 101 8.75 8.98 11.05
CA ALA A 101 8.04 8.05 11.93
C ALA A 101 6.95 8.78 12.73
N ALA A 102 7.27 9.93 13.31
CA ALA A 102 6.29 10.76 14.01
C ALA A 102 5.15 11.19 13.10
N PHE A 103 5.45 11.60 11.87
CA PHE A 103 4.45 12.02 10.89
C PHE A 103 3.53 10.87 10.46
N VAL A 104 4.10 9.69 10.17
CA VAL A 104 3.34 8.47 9.82
C VAL A 104 2.44 8.03 10.97
N LEU A 105 2.95 8.04 12.20
CA LEU A 105 2.16 7.71 13.39
C LEU A 105 1.04 8.71 13.60
N LEU A 106 1.30 9.99 13.48
CA LEU A 106 0.30 11.06 13.62
C LEU A 106 -0.82 10.89 12.60
N LEU A 107 -0.51 10.70 11.31
CA LEU A 107 -1.51 10.46 10.26
C LEU A 107 -2.32 9.18 10.53
N THR A 108 -1.67 8.14 11.07
CA THR A 108 -2.34 6.89 11.41
C THR A 108 -3.28 7.05 12.61
N LEU A 109 -2.90 7.86 13.61
CA LEU A 109 -3.74 8.14 14.78
C LEU A 109 -4.94 9.02 14.44
N VAL A 110 -4.73 10.04 13.59
CA VAL A 110 -5.79 10.94 13.12
C VAL A 110 -6.75 10.24 12.15
N LYS A 111 -6.45 8.97 11.76
CA LYS A 111 -7.22 8.22 10.75
C LYS A 111 -7.36 8.98 9.44
N PHE A 112 -6.33 9.75 9.07
CA PHE A 112 -6.34 10.54 7.87
C PHE A 112 -6.49 9.64 6.64
N GLY A 113 -7.62 9.80 5.91
CA GLY A 113 -7.89 9.00 4.71
C GLY A 113 -8.54 7.63 4.99
N GLU A 114 -8.86 7.25 6.22
CA GLU A 114 -9.78 6.13 6.46
C GLU A 114 -11.18 6.53 5.95
N ARG A 115 -11.45 6.21 4.70
CA ARG A 115 -12.81 6.14 4.18
C ARG A 115 -13.53 5.09 5.00
N ASN A 116 -14.66 5.44 5.57
CA ASN A 116 -15.45 4.64 6.52
C ASN A 116 -15.24 3.12 6.32
N SER A 117 -14.68 2.48 7.36
CA SER A 117 -14.33 1.05 7.39
C SER A 117 -15.52 0.09 7.20
N SER A 118 -16.70 0.64 7.04
CA SER A 118 -17.96 -0.07 6.78
C SER A 118 -18.21 -0.36 5.30
N SER A 119 -17.39 0.21 4.39
CA SER A 119 -17.58 -0.02 2.95
C SER A 119 -17.13 -1.42 2.57
N ARG A 120 -18.07 -2.23 2.11
CA ARG A 120 -17.80 -3.58 1.58
C ARG A 120 -18.02 -3.60 0.08
N MET A 121 -17.21 -4.36 -0.62
CA MET A 121 -17.41 -4.60 -2.05
C MET A 121 -18.29 -5.83 -2.22
N LEU A 122 -19.50 -5.61 -2.71
CA LEU A 122 -20.45 -6.66 -3.06
C LEU A 122 -20.32 -6.95 -4.55
N LYS A 123 -20.04 -8.21 -4.89
CA LYS A 123 -20.02 -8.67 -6.28
C LYS A 123 -21.27 -9.49 -6.54
N ILE A 124 -22.03 -9.10 -7.54
CA ILE A 124 -23.25 -9.79 -7.97
C ILE A 124 -23.05 -10.20 -9.42
N THR A 125 -23.29 -11.47 -9.72
CA THR A 125 -23.24 -11.97 -11.10
C THR A 125 -24.66 -12.21 -11.57
N ILE A 126 -25.03 -11.58 -12.68
CA ILE A 126 -26.35 -11.71 -13.31
C ILE A 126 -26.23 -12.13 -14.77
N PRO A 127 -27.23 -12.80 -15.35
CA PRO A 127 -27.29 -13.03 -16.79
C PRO A 127 -27.39 -11.74 -17.58
N GLU A 128 -26.80 -11.70 -18.77
CA GLU A 128 -26.84 -10.52 -19.68
C GLU A 128 -28.28 -10.14 -20.12
N THR A 129 -29.21 -11.10 -20.05
CA THR A 129 -30.62 -10.89 -20.40
C THR A 129 -31.40 -10.06 -19.38
N LEU A 130 -30.81 -9.82 -18.18
CA LEU A 130 -31.42 -9.01 -17.13
C LEU A 130 -30.84 -7.59 -17.18
N ASP A 131 -31.75 -6.62 -17.23
CA ASP A 131 -31.37 -5.22 -17.03
C ASP A 131 -30.99 -5.01 -15.56
N TYR A 132 -29.79 -4.51 -15.35
CA TYR A 132 -29.24 -4.30 -13.99
C TYR A 132 -29.58 -2.91 -13.43
N ASP A 133 -30.12 -2.03 -14.26
CA ASP A 133 -30.43 -0.65 -13.85
C ASP A 133 -31.67 -0.66 -12.93
N GLY A 134 -31.47 -0.30 -11.66
CA GLY A 134 -32.53 -0.28 -10.66
C GLY A 134 -32.97 -1.61 -10.06
N LEU A 135 -32.41 -2.74 -10.53
CA LEU A 135 -32.83 -4.08 -10.08
C LEU A 135 -32.65 -4.31 -8.56
N PHE A 136 -31.66 -3.66 -7.98
CA PHE A 136 -31.29 -3.84 -6.58
C PHE A 136 -31.55 -2.62 -5.70
N ASP A 137 -32.13 -1.54 -6.24
CA ASP A 137 -32.30 -0.27 -5.52
C ASP A 137 -33.19 -0.43 -4.28
N ASP A 138 -34.30 -1.16 -4.37
CA ASP A 138 -35.19 -1.43 -3.23
C ASP A 138 -34.48 -2.17 -2.08
N LEU A 139 -33.57 -3.09 -2.45
CA LEU A 139 -32.79 -3.84 -1.47
C LEU A 139 -31.68 -2.97 -0.86
N PHE A 140 -31.04 -2.15 -1.67
CA PHE A 140 -30.01 -1.25 -1.19
C PHE A 140 -30.57 -0.17 -0.29
N ASP A 141 -31.70 0.43 -0.61
CA ASP A 141 -32.37 1.44 0.22
C ASP A 141 -32.78 0.90 1.59
N LYS A 142 -33.15 -0.37 1.65
CA LYS A 142 -33.56 -1.02 2.91
C LYS A 142 -32.37 -1.36 3.81
N TYR A 143 -31.27 -1.88 3.28
CA TYR A 143 -30.17 -2.46 4.05
C TYR A 143 -28.87 -1.68 4.03
N THR A 144 -28.70 -0.71 3.11
CA THR A 144 -27.48 0.08 2.99
C THR A 144 -27.74 1.57 3.26
N SER A 145 -26.74 2.23 3.81
CA SER A 145 -26.73 3.70 3.98
C SER A 145 -26.14 4.39 2.75
N TYR A 146 -25.38 3.66 1.95
CA TYR A 146 -24.74 4.14 0.74
C TYR A 146 -24.48 2.96 -0.18
N HIS A 147 -24.77 3.12 -1.45
CA HIS A 147 -24.42 2.15 -2.50
C HIS A 147 -23.93 2.91 -3.74
N GLU A 148 -22.95 2.37 -4.41
CA GLU A 148 -22.38 2.92 -5.64
C GLU A 148 -21.94 1.77 -6.55
N LEU A 149 -22.35 1.79 -7.81
CA LEU A 149 -21.88 0.86 -8.80
C LEU A 149 -20.48 1.28 -9.29
N VAL A 150 -19.45 0.56 -8.83
CA VAL A 150 -18.05 0.89 -9.12
C VAL A 150 -17.59 0.32 -10.45
N ARG A 151 -18.07 -0.88 -10.80
CA ARG A 151 -17.62 -1.59 -11.99
C ARG A 151 -18.67 -2.56 -12.50
N VAL A 152 -18.83 -2.56 -13.81
CA VAL A 152 -19.53 -3.61 -14.57
C VAL A 152 -18.50 -4.32 -15.43
N ARG A 153 -18.43 -5.63 -15.36
CA ARG A 153 -17.54 -6.46 -16.16
C ARG A 153 -18.30 -7.62 -16.77
N THR A 154 -18.16 -7.80 -18.06
CA THR A 154 -18.65 -9.01 -18.74
C THR A 154 -17.73 -10.19 -18.44
N THR A 155 -18.31 -11.32 -18.06
CA THR A 155 -17.62 -12.57 -17.79
C THR A 155 -18.27 -13.69 -18.61
N ASN A 156 -17.60 -14.84 -18.63
CA ASN A 156 -18.10 -16.04 -19.32
C ASN A 156 -18.47 -15.81 -20.78
N MET A 157 -17.52 -15.26 -21.57
CA MET A 157 -17.67 -14.98 -23.01
C MET A 157 -18.86 -14.06 -23.37
N GLY A 158 -19.26 -13.18 -22.45
CA GLY A 158 -20.32 -12.20 -22.72
C GLY A 158 -21.70 -12.59 -22.20
N THR A 159 -21.87 -13.78 -21.59
CA THR A 159 -23.19 -14.26 -21.15
C THR A 159 -23.59 -13.82 -19.74
N LEU A 160 -22.63 -13.28 -18.96
CA LEU A 160 -22.84 -12.88 -17.58
C LEU A 160 -22.22 -11.49 -17.30
N TYR A 161 -22.92 -10.65 -16.54
CA TYR A 161 -22.41 -9.41 -15.99
C TYR A 161 -21.98 -9.63 -14.52
N GLU A 162 -20.74 -9.27 -14.18
CA GLU A 162 -20.26 -9.13 -12.80
C GLU A 162 -20.38 -7.65 -12.42
N LEU A 163 -21.31 -7.33 -11.55
CA LEU A 163 -21.54 -6.00 -11.00
C LEU A 163 -20.78 -5.89 -9.69
N SER A 164 -19.97 -4.87 -9.53
CA SER A 164 -19.25 -4.60 -8.27
C SER A 164 -19.81 -3.33 -7.65
N TYR A 165 -20.55 -3.50 -6.55
CA TYR A 165 -21.10 -2.41 -5.76
C TYR A 165 -20.24 -2.13 -4.53
N LEU A 166 -20.00 -0.87 -4.25
CA LEU A 166 -19.48 -0.42 -2.99
C LEU A 166 -20.67 -0.10 -2.07
N ILE A 167 -20.83 -0.85 -0.99
CA ILE A 167 -21.96 -0.73 -0.09
C ILE A 167 -21.52 -0.42 1.33
N ASN A 168 -22.28 0.43 2.02
CA ASN A 168 -22.18 0.64 3.46
C ASN A 168 -23.44 0.10 4.12
N LEU A 169 -23.33 -0.94 4.92
CA LEU A 169 -24.47 -1.50 5.64
C LEU A 169 -24.93 -0.55 6.75
N LYS A 170 -26.24 -0.42 6.92
CA LYS A 170 -26.82 0.23 8.10
C LYS A 170 -26.43 -0.58 9.34
N SER A 171 -26.00 0.09 10.41
CA SER A 171 -25.45 -0.51 11.63
C SER A 171 -26.37 -1.52 12.35
N ASP A 172 -27.62 -1.63 11.95
CA ASP A 172 -28.66 -2.44 12.62
C ASP A 172 -29.00 -3.76 11.89
N SER A 173 -28.41 -4.00 10.72
CA SER A 173 -28.59 -5.28 10.02
C SER A 173 -27.58 -6.28 10.59
N GLY A 174 -28.00 -7.02 11.62
CA GLY A 174 -27.21 -7.97 12.38
C GLY A 174 -26.38 -8.92 11.51
N THR A 175 -25.11 -8.67 11.43
CA THR A 175 -24.13 -9.67 10.99
C THR A 175 -23.70 -10.47 12.20
N LYS A 176 -24.57 -11.38 12.65
CA LYS A 176 -24.15 -12.55 13.41
C LYS A 176 -24.03 -13.70 12.41
N ALA A 177 -22.84 -14.09 12.08
CA ALA A 177 -22.45 -15.40 11.62
C ALA A 177 -20.97 -15.60 11.97
#